data_a2bd66d0b29a0fc559a230a908a47990
#
_entry.id   a2bd66d0b29a0fc559a230a908a47990
#
_cell.length_a   1.000
_cell.length_b   1.000
_cell.length_c   1.000
_cell.angle_alpha   90.00
_cell.angle_beta   90.00
_cell.angle_gamma   90.00
#
_symmetry.space_group_name_H-M   'P 1'
#
loop_
_entity.id
_entity.type
_entity.pdbx_description
1 polymer ?
#
loop_
_entity_poly.entity_id
_entity_poly.type
_entity_poly.pdbx_seq_one_letter_code
_entity_poly.pdbx_strand_id
1 'polypeptide(L)'
;MADVVLNPVYPADLVALEKRRQRSQIGQEKADPRTVALRILPRLLYGTTHAYANPFTGSGDESTVDAITRDDLLRWHRTWFTPNGSTLIVTGDVTMAQLEPALNAAFGGWARKDAPKKSIGTVAKSAGGKVYLLDKPDAPQSVIVAAHVTERGGLPQDLAMETVLRNFGGMSTSRLNRNLRLDKHWSYGTQAAMPASRGPRPFYVVAPVQWDKTKEAMVEVAKELRGVAGERPLAGEEFQSIMRNQTLGLPGRFDTLDALERAAIDIVSLGYPDDYYANYAKNVRALDEKALADAAKVFIRPDEIVWLVVGDLKKVEAGIRELKLGEVVRLDESGKSTNE
;
A
#
# COMPACT_ATOMS: atom_id res chain seq x y z
N MET A 1 23.99 -16.35 -6.78
CA MET A 1 23.41 -15.44 -5.77
C MET A 1 24.49 -14.86 -4.86
N ALA A 2 25.31 -15.65 -4.15
CA ALA A 2 26.31 -15.14 -3.20
C ALA A 2 27.24 -14.08 -3.81
N ASP A 3 27.77 -14.31 -5.00
CA ASP A 3 28.67 -13.35 -5.68
C ASP A 3 27.98 -11.99 -5.92
N VAL A 4 26.72 -11.98 -6.37
CA VAL A 4 25.96 -10.72 -6.56
C VAL A 4 25.73 -9.98 -5.23
N VAL A 5 25.55 -10.72 -4.13
CA VAL A 5 25.34 -10.13 -2.79
C VAL A 5 26.66 -9.63 -2.20
N LEU A 6 27.75 -10.35 -2.38
CA LEU A 6 29.03 -10.03 -1.76
C LEU A 6 29.89 -9.07 -2.59
N ASN A 7 29.86 -9.17 -3.92
CA ASN A 7 30.76 -8.52 -4.85
C ASN A 7 30.05 -7.79 -5.99
N PRO A 8 29.06 -6.90 -5.73
CA PRO A 8 28.36 -6.21 -6.81
C PRO A 8 29.30 -5.27 -7.58
N VAL A 9 29.23 -5.31 -8.90
CA VAL A 9 30.12 -4.52 -9.78
C VAL A 9 29.53 -3.19 -10.21
N TYR A 10 28.19 -3.14 -10.46
CA TYR A 10 27.49 -1.97 -11.01
C TYR A 10 28.18 -1.36 -12.23
N PRO A 11 28.27 -2.04 -13.39
CA PRO A 11 28.88 -1.50 -14.59
C PRO A 11 28.22 -0.17 -15.00
N ALA A 12 29.02 0.83 -15.39
CA ALA A 12 28.52 2.19 -15.64
C ALA A 12 27.47 2.26 -16.75
N ASP A 13 27.63 1.46 -17.80
CA ASP A 13 26.70 1.35 -18.92
C ASP A 13 25.35 0.75 -18.49
N LEU A 14 25.38 -0.27 -17.63
CA LEU A 14 24.16 -0.88 -17.09
C LEU A 14 23.47 0.06 -16.09
N VAL A 15 24.20 0.77 -15.24
CA VAL A 15 23.62 1.81 -14.38
C VAL A 15 22.93 2.89 -15.23
N ALA A 16 23.56 3.34 -16.31
CA ALA A 16 22.96 4.32 -17.22
C ALA A 16 21.70 3.75 -17.93
N LEU A 17 21.72 2.46 -18.28
CA LEU A 17 20.56 1.79 -18.88
C LEU A 17 19.39 1.72 -17.89
N GLU A 18 19.64 1.27 -16.65
CA GLU A 18 18.59 1.16 -15.63
C GLU A 18 18.01 2.53 -15.24
N LYS A 19 18.82 3.58 -15.18
CA LYS A 19 18.34 4.95 -14.98
C LYS A 19 17.35 5.37 -16.09
N ARG A 20 17.66 5.07 -17.36
CA ARG A 20 16.75 5.36 -18.48
C ARG A 20 15.43 4.56 -18.37
N ARG A 21 15.50 3.27 -18.01
CA ARG A 21 14.32 2.42 -17.78
C ARG A 21 13.46 2.98 -16.66
N GLN A 22 14.08 3.33 -15.54
CA GLN A 22 13.38 3.90 -14.38
C GLN A 22 12.67 5.22 -14.74
N ARG A 23 13.32 6.11 -15.49
CA ARG A 23 12.71 7.35 -15.99
C ARG A 23 11.52 7.08 -16.90
N SER A 24 11.66 6.13 -17.83
CA SER A 24 10.54 5.73 -18.71
C SER A 24 9.34 5.22 -17.89
N GLN A 25 9.60 4.39 -16.88
CA GLN A 25 8.57 3.92 -15.97
C GLN A 25 7.90 5.08 -15.23
N ILE A 26 8.66 6.03 -14.68
CA ILE A 26 8.12 7.22 -14.01
C ILE A 26 7.22 8.02 -14.98
N GLY A 27 7.64 8.18 -16.23
CA GLY A 27 6.84 8.85 -17.25
C GLY A 27 5.50 8.15 -17.51
N GLN A 28 5.51 6.81 -17.61
CA GLN A 28 4.29 6.02 -17.76
C GLN A 28 3.37 6.14 -16.53
N GLU A 29 3.95 6.08 -15.33
CA GLU A 29 3.19 6.24 -14.09
C GLU A 29 2.52 7.61 -13.96
N LYS A 30 3.18 8.67 -14.42
CA LYS A 30 2.61 10.02 -14.46
C LYS A 30 1.49 10.17 -15.50
N ALA A 31 1.54 9.40 -16.58
CA ALA A 31 0.51 9.44 -17.63
C ALA A 31 -0.81 8.77 -17.18
N ASP A 32 -0.75 7.76 -16.33
CA ASP A 32 -1.92 7.03 -15.85
C ASP A 32 -2.55 7.72 -14.62
N PRO A 33 -3.85 8.08 -14.66
CA PRO A 33 -4.51 8.83 -13.57
C PRO A 33 -4.51 8.10 -12.22
N ARG A 34 -4.61 6.77 -12.21
CA ARG A 34 -4.59 5.98 -10.98
C ARG A 34 -3.19 5.93 -10.39
N THR A 35 -2.21 5.68 -11.23
CA THR A 35 -0.83 5.54 -10.81
C THR A 35 -0.25 6.87 -10.33
N VAL A 36 -0.54 7.99 -11.02
CA VAL A 36 -0.10 9.32 -10.58
C VAL A 36 -0.72 9.68 -9.24
N ALA A 37 -1.98 9.31 -8.97
CA ALA A 37 -2.58 9.50 -7.65
C ALA A 37 -1.79 8.77 -6.55
N LEU A 38 -1.41 7.50 -6.78
CA LEU A 38 -0.63 6.70 -5.83
C LEU A 38 0.83 7.16 -5.71
N ARG A 39 1.36 7.87 -6.69
CA ARG A 39 2.66 8.55 -6.59
C ARG A 39 2.63 9.75 -5.67
N ILE A 40 1.58 10.55 -5.75
CA ILE A 40 1.44 11.81 -5.01
C ILE A 40 0.97 11.56 -3.58
N LEU A 41 0.07 10.59 -3.39
CA LEU A 41 -0.62 10.33 -2.12
C LEU A 41 0.31 10.24 -0.90
N PRO A 42 1.47 9.54 -0.94
CA PRO A 42 2.35 9.46 0.22
C PRO A 42 2.82 10.82 0.74
N ARG A 43 3.14 11.76 -0.15
CA ARG A 43 3.56 13.12 0.24
C ARG A 43 2.45 13.91 0.90
N LEU A 44 1.21 13.72 0.44
CA LEU A 44 0.03 14.37 1.04
C LEU A 44 -0.27 13.83 2.43
N LEU A 45 -0.01 12.53 2.66
CA LEU A 45 -0.28 11.86 3.92
C LEU A 45 0.84 12.01 4.95
N TYR A 46 2.10 11.87 4.52
CA TYR A 46 3.27 11.82 5.42
C TYR A 46 4.08 13.11 5.46
N GLY A 47 3.78 14.06 4.56
CA GLY A 47 4.65 15.23 4.32
C GLY A 47 5.86 14.86 3.47
N THR A 48 6.70 15.85 3.12
CA THR A 48 7.79 15.66 2.15
C THR A 48 9.08 15.09 2.74
N THR A 49 9.24 15.11 4.06
CA THR A 49 10.48 14.71 4.75
C THR A 49 10.40 13.36 5.44
N HIS A 50 9.23 12.76 5.51
CA HIS A 50 9.04 11.47 6.18
C HIS A 50 9.58 10.32 5.31
N ALA A 51 10.10 9.26 5.94
CA ALA A 51 10.64 8.09 5.23
C ALA A 51 9.61 7.40 4.31
N TYR A 52 8.33 7.52 4.60
CA TYR A 52 7.23 6.96 3.80
C TYR A 52 6.62 7.94 2.79
N ALA A 53 7.23 9.11 2.57
CA ALA A 53 6.76 10.09 1.59
C ALA A 53 7.07 9.72 0.14
N ASN A 54 7.80 8.63 -0.09
CA ASN A 54 8.13 8.15 -1.43
C ASN A 54 6.90 7.55 -2.13
N PRO A 55 6.83 7.64 -3.47
CA PRO A 55 5.74 7.03 -4.23
C PRO A 55 5.50 5.56 -3.87
N PHE A 56 4.23 5.14 -3.72
CA PHE A 56 3.91 3.73 -3.43
C PHE A 56 4.34 2.76 -4.54
N THR A 57 4.58 3.26 -5.74
CA THR A 57 5.15 2.49 -6.85
C THR A 57 6.61 2.08 -6.61
N GLY A 58 7.30 2.74 -5.67
CA GLY A 58 8.72 2.51 -5.40
C GLY A 58 9.68 3.11 -6.45
N SER A 59 9.16 3.75 -7.49
CA SER A 59 9.94 4.24 -8.62
C SER A 59 10.76 5.51 -8.33
N GLY A 60 10.46 6.22 -7.22
CA GLY A 60 11.13 7.48 -6.86
C GLY A 60 10.76 8.64 -7.78
N ASP A 61 11.62 9.64 -7.86
CA ASP A 61 11.46 10.83 -8.69
C ASP A 61 12.59 10.94 -9.73
N GLU A 62 12.29 11.51 -10.88
CA GLU A 62 13.25 11.68 -11.99
C GLU A 62 14.53 12.39 -11.55
N SER A 63 14.39 13.49 -10.78
CA SER A 63 15.55 14.23 -10.26
C SER A 63 16.45 13.39 -9.34
N THR A 64 15.84 12.55 -8.51
CA THR A 64 16.57 11.61 -7.64
C THR A 64 17.27 10.54 -8.46
N VAL A 65 16.56 9.94 -9.44
CA VAL A 65 17.14 8.95 -10.36
C VAL A 65 18.32 9.52 -11.12
N ASP A 66 18.20 10.77 -11.61
CA ASP A 66 19.28 11.45 -12.33
C ASP A 66 20.50 11.74 -11.46
N ALA A 67 20.29 12.04 -10.19
CA ALA A 67 21.36 12.34 -9.24
C ALA A 67 22.13 11.11 -8.76
N ILE A 68 21.51 9.90 -8.75
CA ILE A 68 22.16 8.67 -8.29
C ILE A 68 23.39 8.37 -9.15
N THR A 69 24.52 8.17 -8.49
CA THR A 69 25.78 7.75 -9.10
C THR A 69 26.08 6.27 -8.81
N ARG A 70 27.03 5.68 -9.56
CA ARG A 70 27.54 4.33 -9.25
C ARG A 70 28.10 4.25 -7.82
N ASP A 71 28.78 5.28 -7.37
CA ASP A 71 29.37 5.32 -6.03
C ASP A 71 28.30 5.38 -4.93
N ASP A 72 27.15 5.99 -5.21
CA ASP A 72 26.00 5.96 -4.30
C ASP A 72 25.46 4.52 -4.15
N LEU A 73 25.37 3.77 -5.24
CA LEU A 73 24.95 2.36 -5.20
C LEU A 73 25.92 1.51 -4.40
N LEU A 74 27.24 1.66 -4.63
CA LEU A 74 28.27 0.95 -3.87
C LEU A 74 28.24 1.31 -2.39
N ARG A 75 28.09 2.62 -2.08
CA ARG A 75 28.00 3.10 -0.69
C ARG A 75 26.74 2.54 -0.01
N TRP A 76 25.60 2.56 -0.69
CA TRP A 76 24.34 2.02 -0.18
C TRP A 76 24.47 0.53 0.08
N HIS A 77 25.01 -0.24 -0.87
CA HIS A 77 25.26 -1.67 -0.72
C HIS A 77 26.12 -1.96 0.49
N ARG A 78 27.30 -1.33 0.61
CA ARG A 78 28.22 -1.51 1.74
C ARG A 78 27.60 -1.15 3.09
N THR A 79 26.62 -0.26 3.11
CA THR A 79 25.95 0.19 4.32
C THR A 79 24.87 -0.77 4.78
N TRP A 80 24.07 -1.29 3.86
CA TRP A 80 22.83 -2.01 4.17
C TRP A 80 22.92 -3.52 3.95
N PHE A 81 23.76 -3.99 3.03
CA PHE A 81 24.00 -5.42 2.85
C PHE A 81 25.01 -5.88 3.89
N THR A 82 24.52 -6.37 4.99
CA THR A 82 25.32 -6.81 6.15
C THR A 82 24.78 -8.14 6.65
N PRO A 83 25.65 -9.10 7.08
CA PRO A 83 25.17 -10.40 7.53
C PRO A 83 24.23 -10.30 8.73
N ASN A 84 24.50 -9.39 9.68
CA ASN A 84 23.67 -9.21 10.87
C ASN A 84 22.30 -8.56 10.58
N GLY A 85 22.17 -7.88 9.44
CA GLY A 85 20.92 -7.24 8.99
C GLY A 85 20.15 -8.03 7.94
N SER A 86 20.65 -9.22 7.55
CA SER A 86 20.10 -10.02 6.47
C SER A 86 19.46 -11.30 6.97
N THR A 87 18.39 -11.71 6.32
CA THR A 87 17.75 -13.00 6.49
C THR A 87 17.66 -13.68 5.13
N LEU A 88 18.16 -14.90 5.03
CA LEU A 88 18.02 -15.72 3.83
C LEU A 88 16.83 -16.66 4.01
N ILE A 89 15.90 -16.60 3.07
CA ILE A 89 14.76 -17.49 2.99
C ILE A 89 14.97 -18.43 1.83
N VAL A 90 14.86 -19.74 2.07
CA VAL A 90 14.99 -20.78 1.05
C VAL A 90 13.74 -21.64 1.07
N THR A 91 13.09 -21.76 -0.06
CA THR A 91 11.94 -22.64 -0.28
C THR A 91 12.25 -23.62 -1.39
N GLY A 92 11.99 -24.90 -1.17
CA GLY A 92 12.27 -25.96 -2.15
C GLY A 92 12.45 -27.34 -1.52
N ASP A 93 12.71 -28.32 -2.36
CA ASP A 93 12.99 -29.71 -1.94
C ASP A 93 14.45 -29.83 -1.50
N VAL A 94 14.77 -29.32 -0.34
CA VAL A 94 16.09 -29.28 0.26
C VAL A 94 16.04 -29.43 1.77
N THR A 95 16.94 -30.16 2.38
CA THR A 95 17.07 -30.28 3.83
C THR A 95 18.14 -29.33 4.36
N MET A 96 18.04 -28.96 5.66
CA MET A 96 19.07 -28.15 6.31
C MET A 96 20.47 -28.80 6.25
N ALA A 97 20.55 -30.13 6.38
CA ALA A 97 21.81 -30.83 6.29
C ALA A 97 22.51 -30.73 4.92
N GLN A 98 21.73 -30.56 3.84
CA GLN A 98 22.24 -30.31 2.50
C GLN A 98 22.57 -28.83 2.29
N LEU A 99 21.74 -27.92 2.82
CA LEU A 99 21.81 -26.50 2.57
C LEU A 99 22.91 -25.81 3.39
N GLU A 100 23.05 -26.16 4.67
CA GLU A 100 23.96 -25.51 5.60
C GLU A 100 25.44 -25.51 5.14
N PRO A 101 26.02 -26.62 4.66
CA PRO A 101 27.38 -26.61 4.16
C PRO A 101 27.58 -25.72 2.94
N ALA A 102 26.59 -25.67 2.03
CA ALA A 102 26.64 -24.81 0.85
C ALA A 102 26.54 -23.33 1.20
N LEU A 103 25.67 -22.97 2.15
CA LEU A 103 25.56 -21.60 2.63
C LEU A 103 26.80 -21.15 3.40
N ASN A 104 27.38 -22.03 4.23
CA ASN A 104 28.64 -21.73 4.94
C ASN A 104 29.79 -21.55 3.97
N ALA A 105 29.89 -22.36 2.91
CA ALA A 105 30.89 -22.16 1.86
C ALA A 105 30.70 -20.85 1.10
N ALA A 106 29.45 -20.44 0.84
CA ALA A 106 29.13 -19.25 0.07
C ALA A 106 29.24 -17.95 0.88
N PHE A 107 28.82 -17.95 2.15
CA PHE A 107 28.67 -16.75 2.99
C PHE A 107 29.51 -16.75 4.27
N GLY A 108 30.16 -17.86 4.62
CA GLY A 108 30.90 -17.99 5.88
C GLY A 108 32.05 -16.99 6.04
N GLY A 109 32.62 -16.49 4.94
CA GLY A 109 33.59 -15.41 4.92
C GLY A 109 33.02 -13.99 5.01
N TRP A 110 31.71 -13.84 5.04
CA TRP A 110 31.07 -12.51 5.10
C TRP A 110 31.24 -11.92 6.51
N ALA A 111 32.13 -10.92 6.63
CA ALA A 111 32.51 -10.35 7.92
C ALA A 111 31.29 -9.74 8.63
N ARG A 112 31.14 -10.04 9.92
CA ARG A 112 30.06 -9.48 10.76
C ARG A 112 30.08 -7.96 10.74
N LYS A 113 28.90 -7.39 10.47
CA LYS A 113 28.67 -5.96 10.46
C LYS A 113 27.19 -5.68 10.71
N ASP A 114 26.89 -4.72 11.56
CA ASP A 114 25.51 -4.29 11.80
C ASP A 114 25.07 -3.26 10.76
N ALA A 115 23.82 -3.38 10.32
CA ALA A 115 23.17 -2.32 9.53
C ALA A 115 22.81 -1.14 10.45
N PRO A 116 22.75 0.09 9.91
CA PRO A 116 22.29 1.23 10.66
C PRO A 116 20.88 1.02 11.22
N LYS A 117 20.62 1.56 12.41
CA LYS A 117 19.26 1.53 12.97
C LYS A 117 18.32 2.36 12.11
N LYS A 118 17.21 1.75 11.69
CA LYS A 118 16.15 2.45 10.95
C LYS A 118 15.38 3.35 11.91
N SER A 119 15.21 4.62 11.53
CA SER A 119 14.36 5.57 12.24
C SER A 119 13.16 5.90 11.37
N ILE A 120 11.98 5.48 11.82
CA ILE A 120 10.71 5.83 11.18
C ILE A 120 10.07 6.90 12.07
N GLY A 121 9.91 8.10 11.53
CA GLY A 121 9.30 9.22 12.25
C GLY A 121 7.83 8.96 12.60
N THR A 122 7.31 9.77 13.51
CA THR A 122 5.88 9.85 13.77
C THR A 122 5.20 10.73 12.72
N VAL A 123 3.94 10.46 12.44
CA VAL A 123 3.11 11.27 11.54
C VAL A 123 2.05 11.97 12.37
N ALA A 124 1.89 13.26 12.18
CA ALA A 124 0.79 13.99 12.79
C ALA A 124 -0.54 13.47 12.22
N LYS A 125 -1.54 13.28 13.07
CA LYS A 125 -2.88 12.92 12.61
C LYS A 125 -3.39 14.00 11.66
N SER A 126 -3.97 13.58 10.53
CA SER A 126 -4.65 14.51 9.63
C SER A 126 -5.83 15.13 10.35
N ALA A 127 -5.98 16.44 10.23
CA ALA A 127 -7.20 17.12 10.70
C ALA A 127 -8.40 16.83 9.79
N GLY A 128 -8.22 16.11 8.69
CA GLY A 128 -9.22 15.96 7.63
C GLY A 128 -9.45 17.28 6.87
N GLY A 129 -10.54 17.33 6.14
CA GLY A 129 -11.00 18.59 5.53
C GLY A 129 -10.11 19.17 4.43
N LYS A 130 -9.37 18.32 3.71
CA LYS A 130 -8.62 18.71 2.50
C LYS A 130 -9.03 17.88 1.30
N VAL A 131 -9.20 18.58 0.18
CA VAL A 131 -9.52 18.00 -1.13
C VAL A 131 -8.46 18.46 -2.11
N TYR A 132 -7.63 17.54 -2.53
CA TYR A 132 -6.59 17.78 -3.53
C TYR A 132 -7.09 17.43 -4.92
N LEU A 133 -6.82 18.29 -5.89
CA LEU A 133 -7.25 18.13 -7.29
C LEU A 133 -6.03 18.13 -8.21
N LEU A 134 -5.91 17.11 -9.05
CA LEU A 134 -4.92 17.04 -10.11
C LEU A 134 -5.62 17.00 -11.47
N ASP A 135 -5.31 17.97 -12.32
CA ASP A 135 -5.92 18.07 -13.65
C ASP A 135 -5.34 17.04 -14.62
N LYS A 136 -6.24 16.29 -15.25
CA LYS A 136 -5.96 15.43 -16.40
C LYS A 136 -7.01 15.70 -17.46
N PRO A 137 -6.74 16.70 -18.36
CA PRO A 137 -7.67 17.08 -19.41
C PRO A 137 -8.11 15.89 -20.24
N ASP A 138 -9.38 15.89 -20.62
CA ASP A 138 -10.02 14.87 -21.47
C ASP A 138 -10.02 13.45 -20.88
N ALA A 139 -9.67 13.26 -19.62
CA ALA A 139 -9.74 11.95 -18.96
C ALA A 139 -11.21 11.46 -18.97
N PRO A 140 -11.47 10.22 -19.46
CA PRO A 140 -12.83 9.66 -19.50
C PRO A 140 -13.35 9.24 -18.14
N GLN A 141 -12.47 9.15 -17.15
CA GLN A 141 -12.78 8.80 -15.77
C GLN A 141 -12.09 9.75 -14.82
N SER A 142 -12.68 9.92 -13.63
CA SER A 142 -12.00 10.48 -12.48
C SER A 142 -11.50 9.35 -11.58
N VAL A 143 -10.31 9.49 -11.02
CA VAL A 143 -9.81 8.62 -9.95
C VAL A 143 -9.99 9.34 -8.62
N ILE A 144 -10.87 8.83 -7.80
CA ILE A 144 -11.12 9.32 -6.44
C ILE A 144 -10.26 8.50 -5.49
N VAL A 145 -9.47 9.18 -4.66
CA VAL A 145 -8.74 8.57 -3.54
C VAL A 145 -9.23 9.21 -2.25
N ALA A 146 -9.66 8.37 -1.30
CA ALA A 146 -9.98 8.77 0.07
C ALA A 146 -8.98 8.10 1.00
N ALA A 147 -8.18 8.86 1.75
CA ALA A 147 -7.05 8.29 2.49
C ALA A 147 -6.76 9.03 3.80
N HIS A 148 -6.15 8.32 4.74
CA HIS A 148 -5.52 8.87 5.93
C HIS A 148 -4.36 7.98 6.41
N VAL A 149 -3.55 8.47 7.33
CA VAL A 149 -2.54 7.64 8.03
C VAL A 149 -3.19 7.00 9.24
N THR A 150 -3.04 5.69 9.38
CA THR A 150 -3.54 4.93 10.51
C THR A 150 -2.41 4.34 11.36
N GLU A 151 -2.74 3.54 12.34
CA GLU A 151 -1.79 2.98 13.30
C GLU A 151 -0.72 2.11 12.62
N ARG A 152 0.41 1.95 13.32
CA ARG A 152 1.48 1.03 12.89
C ARG A 152 1.00 -0.41 12.80
N GLY A 153 1.73 -1.26 12.06
CA GLY A 153 1.49 -2.70 12.03
C GLY A 153 1.87 -3.41 13.34
N GLY A 154 1.43 -4.67 13.47
CA GLY A 154 1.70 -5.52 14.62
C GLY A 154 0.73 -5.33 15.78
N LEU A 155 -0.44 -4.76 15.54
CA LEU A 155 -1.49 -4.63 16.56
C LEU A 155 -2.37 -5.89 16.61
N PRO A 156 -2.93 -6.23 17.80
CA PRO A 156 -3.83 -7.39 17.93
C PRO A 156 -5.03 -7.36 16.97
N GLN A 157 -5.48 -6.18 16.59
CA GLN A 157 -6.62 -5.99 15.69
C GLN A 157 -6.27 -6.12 14.20
N ASP A 158 -5.01 -6.32 13.83
CA ASP A 158 -4.60 -6.34 12.42
C ASP A 158 -5.30 -7.44 11.61
N LEU A 159 -5.46 -8.64 12.19
CA LEU A 159 -6.17 -9.74 11.53
C LEU A 159 -7.66 -9.42 11.31
N ALA A 160 -8.30 -8.81 12.32
CA ALA A 160 -9.68 -8.36 12.18
C ALA A 160 -9.81 -7.26 11.12
N MET A 161 -8.86 -6.31 11.06
CA MET A 161 -8.84 -5.28 10.02
C MET A 161 -8.56 -5.84 8.64
N GLU A 162 -7.66 -6.82 8.49
CA GLU A 162 -7.48 -7.54 7.20
C GLU A 162 -8.81 -8.13 6.73
N THR A 163 -9.57 -8.72 7.66
CA THR A 163 -10.89 -9.29 7.39
C THR A 163 -11.89 -8.21 6.98
N VAL A 164 -11.92 -7.06 7.66
CA VAL A 164 -12.74 -5.91 7.28
C VAL A 164 -12.40 -5.43 5.87
N LEU A 165 -11.11 -5.23 5.56
CA LEU A 165 -10.68 -4.74 4.25
C LEU A 165 -11.10 -5.65 3.09
N ARG A 166 -11.04 -6.96 3.28
CA ARG A 166 -11.48 -7.94 2.27
C ARG A 166 -12.94 -7.74 1.88
N ASN A 167 -13.83 -7.56 2.85
CA ASN A 167 -15.24 -7.33 2.59
C ASN A 167 -15.53 -5.89 2.15
N PHE A 168 -14.80 -4.91 2.68
CA PHE A 168 -15.07 -3.51 2.41
C PHE A 168 -14.68 -3.10 0.98
N GLY A 169 -13.47 -3.49 0.50
CA GLY A 169 -12.99 -3.11 -0.82
C GLY A 169 -11.98 -4.08 -1.46
N GLY A 170 -11.74 -5.24 -0.84
CA GLY A 170 -10.70 -6.18 -1.29
C GLY A 170 -11.17 -7.25 -2.29
N MET A 171 -12.47 -7.36 -2.57
CA MET A 171 -13.05 -8.37 -3.47
C MET A 171 -14.00 -7.73 -4.47
N SER A 172 -14.25 -8.40 -5.60
CA SER A 172 -15.19 -7.94 -6.63
C SER A 172 -16.64 -7.78 -6.13
N THR A 173 -17.00 -8.50 -5.06
CA THR A 173 -18.31 -8.48 -4.39
C THR A 173 -18.28 -7.70 -3.07
N SER A 174 -17.18 -7.00 -2.76
CA SER A 174 -17.05 -6.19 -1.57
C SER A 174 -18.07 -5.05 -1.54
N ARG A 175 -18.28 -4.47 -0.36
CA ARG A 175 -19.30 -3.43 -0.13
C ARG A 175 -19.16 -2.24 -1.08
N LEU A 176 -17.93 -1.71 -1.26
CA LEU A 176 -17.66 -0.63 -2.21
C LEU A 176 -17.93 -1.04 -3.67
N ASN A 177 -17.54 -2.25 -4.07
CA ASN A 177 -17.77 -2.75 -5.42
C ASN A 177 -19.26 -3.04 -5.67
N ARG A 178 -19.98 -3.57 -4.67
CA ARG A 178 -21.43 -3.73 -4.77
C ARG A 178 -22.09 -2.38 -5.01
N ASN A 179 -21.77 -1.36 -4.21
CA ASN A 179 -22.35 -0.03 -4.34
C ASN A 179 -22.00 0.64 -5.69
N LEU A 180 -20.71 0.85 -5.97
CA LEU A 180 -20.30 1.68 -7.11
C LEU A 180 -20.27 0.93 -8.45
N ARG A 181 -20.00 -0.39 -8.42
CA ARG A 181 -19.88 -1.19 -9.64
C ARG A 181 -21.17 -1.94 -9.98
N LEU A 182 -21.72 -2.72 -9.04
CA LEU A 182 -22.83 -3.63 -9.35
C LEU A 182 -24.18 -2.91 -9.34
N ASP A 183 -24.44 -2.05 -8.35
CA ASP A 183 -25.75 -1.39 -8.19
C ASP A 183 -25.82 -0.11 -9.05
N LYS A 184 -24.76 0.70 -9.07
CA LYS A 184 -24.76 2.01 -9.73
C LYS A 184 -24.11 2.04 -11.12
N HIS A 185 -23.27 1.05 -11.44
CA HIS A 185 -22.54 0.97 -12.70
C HIS A 185 -21.64 2.18 -13.01
N TRP A 186 -21.13 2.87 -11.97
CA TRP A 186 -20.28 4.06 -12.11
C TRP A 186 -18.79 3.74 -12.21
N SER A 187 -18.40 2.52 -11.83
CA SER A 187 -17.02 2.06 -11.78
C SER A 187 -16.88 0.64 -12.34
N TYR A 188 -15.72 0.34 -12.90
CA TYR A 188 -15.34 -1.04 -13.23
C TYR A 188 -14.79 -1.81 -12.02
N GLY A 189 -14.39 -1.09 -10.97
CA GLY A 189 -13.90 -1.68 -9.73
C GLY A 189 -13.28 -0.64 -8.82
N THR A 190 -13.50 -0.84 -7.52
CA THR A 190 -12.94 -0.04 -6.43
C THR A 190 -12.08 -0.91 -5.54
N GLN A 191 -11.14 -0.31 -4.86
CA GLN A 191 -10.24 -1.00 -3.94
C GLN A 191 -10.08 -0.22 -2.65
N ALA A 192 -10.16 -0.91 -1.51
CA ALA A 192 -9.66 -0.41 -0.24
C ALA A 192 -8.41 -1.19 0.16
N ALA A 193 -7.39 -0.50 0.63
CA ALA A 193 -6.13 -1.12 1.01
C ALA A 193 -5.51 -0.43 2.23
N MET A 194 -4.75 -1.22 2.98
CA MET A 194 -3.89 -0.77 4.07
C MET A 194 -2.61 -1.62 4.00
N PRO A 195 -1.62 -1.20 3.20
CA PRO A 195 -0.37 -1.95 3.06
C PRO A 195 0.30 -2.18 4.40
N ALA A 196 0.80 -3.40 4.60
CA ALA A 196 1.50 -3.76 5.82
C ALA A 196 2.82 -2.99 5.93
N SER A 197 3.12 -2.45 7.10
CA SER A 197 4.41 -1.84 7.43
C SER A 197 4.64 -1.85 8.93
N ARG A 198 5.89 -1.68 9.35
CA ARG A 198 6.26 -1.55 10.77
C ARG A 198 5.98 -0.16 11.33
N GLY A 199 5.85 0.84 10.49
CA GLY A 199 5.52 2.21 10.85
C GLY A 199 4.04 2.54 10.65
N PRO A 200 3.67 3.84 10.75
CA PRO A 200 2.32 4.31 10.44
C PRO A 200 1.90 3.90 9.02
N ARG A 201 0.71 3.32 8.88
CA ARG A 201 0.23 2.76 7.61
C ARG A 201 -0.73 3.71 6.91
N PRO A 202 -0.71 3.78 5.58
CA PRO A 202 -1.77 4.45 4.86
C PRO A 202 -2.99 3.53 4.78
N PHE A 203 -4.16 4.00 5.16
CA PHE A 203 -5.44 3.45 4.73
C PHE A 203 -5.92 4.27 3.54
N TYR A 204 -6.32 3.63 2.46
CA TYR A 204 -6.88 4.34 1.32
C TYR A 204 -7.92 3.54 0.55
N VAL A 205 -8.87 4.26 -0.03
CA VAL A 205 -9.81 3.78 -1.04
C VAL A 205 -9.41 4.39 -2.37
N VAL A 206 -9.39 3.61 -3.43
CA VAL A 206 -9.23 4.08 -4.82
C VAL A 206 -10.46 3.68 -5.60
N ALA A 207 -11.14 4.66 -6.18
CA ALA A 207 -12.36 4.48 -6.96
C ALA A 207 -12.27 5.22 -8.30
N PRO A 208 -11.83 4.54 -9.39
CA PRO A 208 -12.01 5.05 -10.74
C PRO A 208 -13.49 5.05 -11.09
N VAL A 209 -14.03 6.20 -11.48
CA VAL A 209 -15.46 6.35 -11.81
C VAL A 209 -15.65 7.16 -13.08
N GLN A 210 -16.78 7.03 -13.73
CA GLN A 210 -17.20 7.92 -14.83
C GLN A 210 -17.10 9.37 -14.35
N TRP A 211 -16.56 10.28 -15.19
CA TRP A 211 -16.30 11.65 -14.75
C TRP A 211 -17.58 12.38 -14.31
N ASP A 212 -18.73 12.13 -14.97
CA ASP A 212 -20.04 12.73 -14.66
C ASP A 212 -20.67 12.17 -13.36
N LYS A 213 -20.05 11.20 -12.73
CA LYS A 213 -20.47 10.59 -11.44
C LYS A 213 -19.47 10.86 -10.31
N THR A 214 -18.48 11.72 -10.53
CA THR A 214 -17.42 11.99 -9.55
C THR A 214 -17.98 12.49 -8.22
N LYS A 215 -18.88 13.49 -8.26
CA LYS A 215 -19.49 14.07 -7.06
C LYS A 215 -20.30 13.03 -6.27
N GLU A 216 -21.19 12.33 -6.95
CA GLU A 216 -22.07 11.32 -6.34
C GLU A 216 -21.25 10.14 -5.79
N ALA A 217 -20.19 9.72 -6.48
CA ALA A 217 -19.32 8.67 -6.03
C ALA A 217 -18.52 9.05 -4.77
N MET A 218 -18.06 10.29 -4.65
CA MET A 218 -17.45 10.80 -3.41
C MET A 218 -18.42 10.74 -2.22
N VAL A 219 -19.69 11.08 -2.43
CA VAL A 219 -20.73 10.97 -1.39
C VAL A 219 -20.90 9.50 -0.97
N GLU A 220 -20.99 8.58 -1.92
CA GLU A 220 -21.16 7.16 -1.62
C GLU A 220 -19.93 6.57 -0.92
N VAL A 221 -18.71 6.91 -1.35
CA VAL A 221 -17.48 6.48 -0.66
C VAL A 221 -17.46 7.00 0.78
N ALA A 222 -17.80 8.26 1.02
CA ALA A 222 -17.88 8.83 2.35
C ALA A 222 -18.93 8.13 3.23
N LYS A 223 -20.09 7.82 2.67
CA LYS A 223 -21.17 7.05 3.33
C LYS A 223 -20.72 5.64 3.71
N GLU A 224 -20.04 4.92 2.81
CA GLU A 224 -19.57 3.56 3.10
C GLU A 224 -18.45 3.58 4.16
N LEU A 225 -17.56 4.57 4.16
CA LEU A 225 -16.53 4.74 5.19
C LEU A 225 -17.13 4.99 6.57
N ARG A 226 -18.10 5.90 6.70
CA ARG A 226 -18.81 6.14 7.96
C ARG A 226 -19.62 4.92 8.38
N GLY A 227 -20.27 4.26 7.41
CA GLY A 227 -21.04 3.06 7.65
C GLY A 227 -20.21 1.95 8.29
N VAL A 228 -19.09 1.57 7.67
CA VAL A 228 -18.25 0.47 8.17
C VAL A 228 -17.56 0.78 9.50
N ALA A 229 -17.20 2.05 9.72
CA ALA A 229 -16.55 2.49 10.95
C ALA A 229 -17.52 2.68 12.14
N GLY A 230 -18.83 2.71 11.91
CA GLY A 230 -19.78 2.96 13.02
C GLY A 230 -21.22 2.59 12.77
N GLU A 231 -21.88 3.24 11.81
CA GLU A 231 -23.33 3.13 11.65
C GLU A 231 -23.80 1.78 11.12
N ARG A 232 -22.99 1.12 10.32
CA ARG A 232 -23.32 -0.14 9.63
C ARG A 232 -22.08 -1.04 9.56
N PRO A 233 -21.61 -1.59 10.69
CA PRO A 233 -20.47 -2.50 10.72
C PRO A 233 -20.75 -3.76 9.90
N LEU A 234 -19.70 -4.55 9.64
CA LEU A 234 -19.84 -5.84 8.98
C LEU A 234 -20.49 -6.85 9.94
N ALA A 235 -21.65 -7.34 9.58
CA ALA A 235 -22.44 -8.25 10.41
C ALA A 235 -23.30 -9.20 9.56
N GLY A 236 -23.92 -10.18 10.18
CA GLY A 236 -24.86 -11.10 9.56
C GLY A 236 -24.25 -11.87 8.39
N GLU A 237 -24.91 -11.82 7.23
CA GLU A 237 -24.47 -12.56 6.05
C GLU A 237 -23.13 -12.08 5.49
N GLU A 238 -22.82 -10.77 5.56
CA GLU A 238 -21.52 -10.23 5.16
C GLU A 238 -20.39 -10.84 6.01
N PHE A 239 -20.57 -10.89 7.33
CA PHE A 239 -19.64 -11.53 8.25
C PHE A 239 -19.46 -13.02 7.93
N GLN A 240 -20.55 -13.77 7.81
CA GLN A 240 -20.51 -15.19 7.50
C GLN A 240 -19.84 -15.49 6.15
N SER A 241 -20.11 -14.68 5.14
CA SER A 241 -19.52 -14.83 3.81
C SER A 241 -18.00 -14.64 3.84
N ILE A 242 -17.51 -13.59 4.52
CA ILE A 242 -16.07 -13.33 4.57
C ILE A 242 -15.33 -14.38 5.38
N MET A 243 -15.92 -14.86 6.49
CA MET A 243 -15.34 -15.91 7.32
C MET A 243 -15.20 -17.22 6.52
N ARG A 244 -16.23 -17.59 5.76
CA ARG A 244 -16.16 -18.76 4.85
C ARG A 244 -15.05 -18.57 3.81
N ASN A 245 -15.03 -17.45 3.10
CA ASN A 245 -14.03 -17.18 2.06
C ASN A 245 -12.59 -17.23 2.60
N GLN A 246 -12.37 -16.66 3.78
CA GLN A 246 -11.04 -16.56 4.38
C GLN A 246 -10.52 -17.91 4.89
N THR A 247 -11.41 -18.80 5.36
CA THR A 247 -11.04 -20.11 5.89
C THR A 247 -11.00 -21.20 4.83
N LEU A 248 -11.95 -21.20 3.89
CA LEU A 248 -12.01 -22.22 2.82
C LEU A 248 -10.95 -22.00 1.74
N GLY A 249 -10.50 -20.77 1.53
CA GLY A 249 -9.43 -20.44 0.58
C GLY A 249 -8.01 -20.73 1.08
N LEU A 250 -7.83 -21.10 2.36
CA LEU A 250 -6.50 -21.30 2.95
C LEU A 250 -5.68 -22.43 2.32
N PRO A 251 -6.24 -23.62 2.00
CA PRO A 251 -5.44 -24.66 1.38
C PRO A 251 -4.76 -24.19 0.09
N GLY A 252 -5.49 -23.52 -0.81
CA GLY A 252 -4.91 -23.01 -2.06
C GLY A 252 -3.99 -21.78 -1.90
N ARG A 253 -3.92 -21.17 -0.70
CA ARG A 253 -3.06 -20.01 -0.47
C ARG A 253 -1.55 -20.38 -0.41
N PHE A 254 -1.23 -21.62 -0.10
CA PHE A 254 0.15 -22.09 0.13
C PHE A 254 0.57 -23.22 -0.81
N ASP A 255 -0.11 -23.36 -1.96
CA ASP A 255 0.13 -24.46 -2.91
C ASP A 255 1.39 -24.28 -3.77
N THR A 256 2.02 -23.10 -3.74
CA THR A 256 3.20 -22.80 -4.56
C THR A 256 4.40 -22.38 -3.71
N LEU A 257 5.62 -22.64 -4.20
CA LEU A 257 6.85 -22.17 -3.55
C LEU A 257 6.86 -20.65 -3.37
N ASP A 258 6.40 -19.90 -4.37
CA ASP A 258 6.29 -18.43 -4.29
C ASP A 258 5.34 -17.97 -3.18
N ALA A 259 4.28 -18.70 -2.91
CA ALA A 259 3.34 -18.38 -1.84
C ALA A 259 3.95 -18.65 -0.46
N LEU A 260 4.70 -19.75 -0.32
CA LEU A 260 5.46 -20.07 0.90
C LEU A 260 6.57 -19.06 1.16
N GLU A 261 7.30 -18.67 0.10
CA GLU A 261 8.34 -17.65 0.19
C GLU A 261 7.76 -16.30 0.66
N ARG A 262 6.68 -15.85 0.05
CA ARG A 262 5.98 -14.60 0.48
C ARG A 262 5.54 -14.66 1.93
N ALA A 263 4.97 -15.78 2.37
CA ALA A 263 4.57 -15.97 3.76
C ALA A 263 5.77 -15.88 4.73
N ALA A 264 6.89 -16.48 4.38
CA ALA A 264 8.12 -16.38 5.17
C ALA A 264 8.70 -14.95 5.16
N ILE A 265 8.66 -14.25 4.02
CA ILE A 265 9.04 -12.83 3.92
C ILE A 265 8.16 -11.97 4.84
N ASP A 266 6.86 -12.20 4.89
CA ASP A 266 5.93 -11.47 5.77
C ASP A 266 6.28 -11.69 7.25
N ILE A 267 6.53 -12.95 7.67
CA ILE A 267 6.96 -13.27 9.04
C ILE A 267 8.19 -12.44 9.41
N VAL A 268 9.23 -12.49 8.59
CA VAL A 268 10.50 -11.78 8.86
C VAL A 268 10.33 -10.27 8.78
N SER A 269 9.69 -9.77 7.71
CA SER A 269 9.63 -8.34 7.41
C SER A 269 8.71 -7.60 8.37
N LEU A 270 7.61 -8.22 8.79
CA LEU A 270 6.60 -7.61 9.66
C LEU A 270 6.83 -7.99 11.13
N GLY A 271 7.67 -8.99 11.40
CA GLY A 271 7.97 -9.47 12.75
C GLY A 271 6.83 -10.29 13.33
N TYR A 272 6.14 -11.07 12.50
CA TYR A 272 5.15 -12.03 12.97
C TYR A 272 5.80 -13.20 13.71
N PRO A 273 5.08 -13.88 14.61
CA PRO A 273 5.55 -15.14 15.20
C PRO A 273 5.78 -16.20 14.11
N ASP A 274 6.74 -17.10 14.31
CA ASP A 274 7.08 -18.15 13.33
C ASP A 274 5.88 -19.06 13.03
N ASP A 275 4.97 -19.26 13.97
CA ASP A 275 3.75 -20.05 13.86
C ASP A 275 2.51 -19.25 13.39
N TYR A 276 2.70 -18.01 12.94
CA TYR A 276 1.60 -17.11 12.54
C TYR A 276 0.65 -17.77 11.55
N TYR A 277 1.17 -18.33 10.46
CA TYR A 277 0.34 -18.98 9.44
C TYR A 277 -0.20 -20.33 9.86
N ALA A 278 0.49 -21.06 10.73
CA ALA A 278 -0.03 -22.30 11.32
C ALA A 278 -1.28 -22.05 12.18
N ASN A 279 -1.31 -20.90 12.87
CA ASN A 279 -2.45 -20.50 13.69
C ASN A 279 -3.48 -19.62 12.95
N TYR A 280 -3.23 -19.23 11.71
CA TYR A 280 -4.04 -18.26 10.97
C TYR A 280 -5.53 -18.66 10.91
N ALA A 281 -5.82 -19.91 10.50
CA ALA A 281 -7.19 -20.41 10.40
C ALA A 281 -7.92 -20.41 11.76
N LYS A 282 -7.22 -20.79 12.84
CA LYS A 282 -7.76 -20.77 14.20
C LYS A 282 -8.07 -19.34 14.62
N ASN A 283 -7.15 -18.42 14.38
CA ASN A 283 -7.29 -17.02 14.76
C ASN A 283 -8.41 -16.31 13.97
N VAL A 284 -8.53 -16.60 12.67
CA VAL A 284 -9.66 -16.09 11.88
C VAL A 284 -10.99 -16.60 12.41
N ARG A 285 -11.12 -17.91 12.70
CA ARG A 285 -12.38 -18.48 13.24
C ARG A 285 -12.75 -17.95 14.62
N ALA A 286 -11.79 -17.42 15.37
CA ALA A 286 -12.02 -16.79 16.67
C ALA A 286 -12.53 -15.35 16.57
N LEU A 287 -12.51 -14.73 15.38
CA LEU A 287 -13.08 -13.40 15.17
C LEU A 287 -14.60 -13.45 15.23
N ASP A 288 -15.17 -12.44 15.86
CA ASP A 288 -16.61 -12.18 15.87
C ASP A 288 -16.94 -10.82 15.25
N GLU A 289 -18.19 -10.50 15.08
CA GLU A 289 -18.68 -9.24 14.52
C GLU A 289 -18.19 -8.03 15.33
N LYS A 290 -18.09 -8.18 16.65
CA LYS A 290 -17.59 -7.13 17.54
C LYS A 290 -16.11 -6.84 17.29
N ALA A 291 -15.30 -7.86 17.13
CA ALA A 291 -13.87 -7.70 16.82
C ALA A 291 -13.67 -6.95 15.48
N LEU A 292 -14.49 -7.26 14.47
CA LEU A 292 -14.45 -6.56 13.18
C LEU A 292 -14.89 -5.09 13.32
N ALA A 293 -15.96 -4.84 14.06
CA ALA A 293 -16.46 -3.49 14.29
C ALA A 293 -15.45 -2.63 15.07
N ASP A 294 -14.81 -3.20 16.10
CA ASP A 294 -13.80 -2.52 16.89
C ASP A 294 -12.54 -2.23 16.05
N ALA A 295 -12.10 -3.17 15.20
CA ALA A 295 -10.99 -2.96 14.29
C ALA A 295 -11.32 -1.86 13.25
N ALA A 296 -12.52 -1.88 12.66
CA ALA A 296 -12.94 -0.85 11.73
C ALA A 296 -12.87 0.56 12.36
N LYS A 297 -13.33 0.73 13.60
CA LYS A 297 -13.25 2.01 14.33
C LYS A 297 -11.82 2.49 14.59
N VAL A 298 -10.90 1.56 14.87
CA VAL A 298 -9.48 1.89 15.12
C VAL A 298 -8.79 2.36 13.83
N PHE A 299 -9.02 1.63 12.74
CA PHE A 299 -8.23 1.81 11.52
C PHE A 299 -8.90 2.66 10.45
N ILE A 300 -10.23 2.80 10.43
CA ILE A 300 -10.96 3.63 9.47
C ILE A 300 -11.50 4.84 10.22
N ARG A 301 -10.94 6.01 9.91
CA ARG A 301 -11.29 7.28 10.57
C ARG A 301 -11.85 8.25 9.54
N PRO A 302 -13.16 8.24 9.29
CA PRO A 302 -13.80 9.05 8.24
C PRO A 302 -13.56 10.56 8.35
N ASP A 303 -13.39 11.07 9.59
CA ASP A 303 -13.17 12.48 9.84
C ASP A 303 -11.72 12.95 9.59
N GLU A 304 -10.77 11.99 9.48
CA GLU A 304 -9.36 12.26 9.15
C GLU A 304 -9.07 12.11 7.64
N ILE A 305 -10.08 11.80 6.82
CA ILE A 305 -9.92 11.56 5.38
C ILE A 305 -9.43 12.82 4.67
N VAL A 306 -8.37 12.63 3.91
CA VAL A 306 -7.92 13.52 2.84
C VAL A 306 -8.41 12.96 1.51
N TRP A 307 -8.94 13.80 0.66
CA TRP A 307 -9.38 13.42 -0.67
C TRP A 307 -8.36 13.84 -1.71
N LEU A 308 -8.11 12.99 -2.69
CA LEU A 308 -7.38 13.32 -3.91
C LEU A 308 -8.22 12.89 -5.11
N VAL A 309 -8.50 13.82 -6.02
CA VAL A 309 -9.22 13.52 -7.26
C VAL A 309 -8.33 13.87 -8.44
N VAL A 310 -8.13 12.89 -9.32
CA VAL A 310 -7.41 13.05 -10.59
C VAL A 310 -8.41 12.89 -11.72
N GLY A 311 -8.54 13.91 -12.58
CA GLY A 311 -9.50 13.88 -13.69
C GLY A 311 -9.55 15.20 -14.44
N ASP A 312 -10.48 15.35 -15.37
CA ASP A 312 -10.72 16.59 -16.10
C ASP A 312 -11.40 17.63 -15.20
N LEU A 313 -10.61 18.51 -14.60
CA LEU A 313 -11.09 19.48 -13.61
C LEU A 313 -12.12 20.46 -14.19
N LYS A 314 -12.06 20.75 -15.49
CA LYS A 314 -13.08 21.60 -16.14
C LYS A 314 -14.49 21.02 -16.00
N LYS A 315 -14.58 19.68 -15.92
CA LYS A 315 -15.86 18.96 -15.82
C LYS A 315 -16.28 18.67 -14.40
N VAL A 316 -15.31 18.41 -13.48
CA VAL A 316 -15.65 17.82 -12.18
C VAL A 316 -15.47 18.72 -10.99
N GLU A 317 -14.61 19.76 -11.07
CA GLU A 317 -14.25 20.59 -9.90
C GLU A 317 -15.44 21.32 -9.29
N ALA A 318 -16.33 21.90 -10.09
CA ALA A 318 -17.49 22.61 -9.58
C ALA A 318 -18.35 21.71 -8.67
N GLY A 319 -18.66 20.50 -9.12
CA GLY A 319 -19.42 19.53 -8.34
C GLY A 319 -18.68 19.06 -7.07
N ILE A 320 -17.35 18.93 -7.12
CA ILE A 320 -16.55 18.58 -5.94
C ILE A 320 -16.61 19.70 -4.88
N ARG A 321 -16.49 20.97 -5.30
CA ARG A 321 -16.56 22.12 -4.38
C ARG A 321 -17.93 22.26 -3.67
N GLU A 322 -19.01 21.86 -4.33
CA GLU A 322 -20.37 21.85 -3.74
C GLU A 322 -20.49 20.87 -2.57
N LEU A 323 -19.66 19.83 -2.48
CA LEU A 323 -19.65 18.87 -1.39
C LEU A 323 -19.18 19.46 -0.06
N LYS A 324 -18.47 20.59 -0.08
CA LYS A 324 -17.95 21.29 1.11
C LYS A 324 -17.16 20.37 2.06
N LEU A 325 -16.39 19.43 1.49
CA LEU A 325 -15.59 18.47 2.26
C LEU A 325 -14.32 19.08 2.87
N GLY A 326 -14.06 20.37 2.60
CA GLY A 326 -12.96 21.12 3.16
C GLY A 326 -12.26 22.04 2.15
N GLU A 327 -11.02 22.43 2.48
CA GLU A 327 -10.18 23.27 1.62
C GLU A 327 -9.83 22.54 0.33
N VAL A 328 -10.08 23.17 -0.83
CA VAL A 328 -9.76 22.62 -2.15
C VAL A 328 -8.44 23.19 -2.64
N VAL A 329 -7.46 22.32 -2.86
CA VAL A 329 -6.10 22.64 -3.28
C VAL A 329 -5.82 21.99 -4.62
N ARG A 330 -5.45 22.75 -5.64
CA ARG A 330 -4.99 22.21 -6.92
C ARG A 330 -3.52 21.84 -6.81
N LEU A 331 -3.15 20.73 -7.45
CA LEU A 331 -1.79 20.19 -7.47
C LEU A 331 -1.25 20.12 -8.90
N ASP A 332 0.08 20.21 -9.01
CA ASP A 332 0.79 19.76 -10.19
C ASP A 332 1.09 18.24 -10.14
N GLU A 333 1.66 17.68 -11.21
CA GLU A 333 2.01 16.25 -11.32
C GLU A 333 3.11 15.81 -10.34
N SER A 334 3.79 16.73 -9.67
CA SER A 334 4.73 16.46 -8.59
C SER A 334 4.09 16.45 -7.21
N GLY A 335 2.78 16.79 -7.13
CA GLY A 335 2.03 16.92 -5.88
C GLY A 335 2.26 18.24 -5.14
N LYS A 336 2.81 19.26 -5.79
CA LYS A 336 2.94 20.61 -5.23
C LYS A 336 1.66 21.40 -5.47
N SER A 337 1.30 22.25 -4.50
CA SER A 337 0.18 23.18 -4.67
C SER A 337 0.45 24.18 -5.79
N THR A 338 -0.55 24.36 -6.63
CA THR A 338 -0.57 25.40 -7.68
C THR A 338 -1.50 26.58 -7.32
N ASN A 339 -2.07 26.57 -6.12
CA ASN A 339 -2.81 27.69 -5.59
C ASN A 339 -1.79 28.73 -5.07
N GLU A 340 -1.42 29.69 -5.87
CA GLU A 340 -0.86 30.97 -5.47
C GLU A 340 -1.90 32.05 -5.65
#